data_04c65427ba4c6d76e4febbc943b0a0fd
#
_entry.id   04c65427ba4c6d76e4febbc943b0a0fd
#
_cell.length_a   1.000
_cell.length_b   1.000
_cell.length_c   1.000
_cell.angle_alpha   90.00
_cell.angle_beta   90.00
_cell.angle_gamma   90.00
#
_symmetry.space_group_name_H-M   'P 1'
#
loop_
_entity.id
_entity.type
_entity.pdbx_description
1 polymer ?
#
loop_
_entity_poly.entity_id
_entity_poly.type
_entity_poly.pdbx_seq_one_letter_code
_entity_poly.pdbx_strand_id
1 'polypeptide(L)'
;AISMLARLPRIAAFAHMASVAKRRGSEVHVPHPTPGLSTAETILQVLRGGMAFTRDEAMLLDVMLMLHAEHGGGNHSTFACRVLSSSATDPYSAYAAAIGSLNGPRHRGANAKVVSMHEDIRAHVSNWEDEDEVAAYLGKILDKQAFDGTGLIYGMGHAVYTLSDPRAEVCRRYARSLAAKKDLGEEFALIERIERLAPQVMRDHGMT
;
A
#
# COMPACT_ATOMS: atom_id res chain seq x y z
N ALA A 1 10.17 14.44 18.58
CA ALA A 1 9.38 13.30 18.06
C ALA A 1 7.90 13.68 17.91
N ILE A 2 7.17 14.03 18.99
CA ILE A 2 5.73 14.33 18.95
C ILE A 2 5.37 15.44 17.95
N SER A 3 6.11 16.56 17.96
CA SER A 3 5.91 17.66 17.02
C SER A 3 6.06 17.22 15.55
N MET A 4 6.95 16.28 15.27
CA MET A 4 7.12 15.72 13.91
C MET A 4 5.96 14.81 13.55
N LEU A 5 5.54 13.91 14.45
CA LEU A 5 4.37 13.04 14.23
C LEU A 5 3.11 13.86 13.92
N ALA A 6 2.90 14.96 14.63
CA ALA A 6 1.76 15.85 14.38
C ALA A 6 1.82 16.56 13.01
N ARG A 7 3.01 16.80 12.45
CA ARG A 7 3.20 17.50 11.16
C ARG A 7 3.24 16.56 9.96
N LEU A 8 3.69 15.31 10.13
CA LEU A 8 3.84 14.35 9.03
C LEU A 8 2.57 14.14 8.20
N PRO A 9 1.37 14.02 8.77
CA PRO A 9 0.15 13.89 7.99
C PRO A 9 -0.06 15.05 7.02
N ARG A 10 0.17 16.28 7.46
CA ARG A 10 0.05 17.47 6.59
C ARG A 10 1.15 17.52 5.53
N ILE A 11 2.39 17.17 5.88
CA ILE A 11 3.52 17.12 4.94
C ILE A 11 3.24 16.08 3.84
N ALA A 12 2.80 14.88 4.20
CA ALA A 12 2.46 13.83 3.24
C ALA A 12 1.31 14.24 2.33
N ALA A 13 0.25 14.81 2.90
CA ALA A 13 -0.90 15.28 2.14
C ALA A 13 -0.51 16.45 1.20
N PHE A 14 0.29 17.39 1.67
CA PHE A 14 0.82 18.48 0.83
C PHE A 14 1.64 17.94 -0.35
N ALA A 15 2.56 17.02 -0.10
CA ALA A 15 3.38 16.40 -1.14
C ALA A 15 2.51 15.68 -2.19
N HIS A 16 1.46 14.97 -1.77
CA HIS A 16 0.50 14.35 -2.66
C HIS A 16 -0.25 15.38 -3.50
N MET A 17 -0.84 16.39 -2.86
CA MET A 17 -1.60 17.44 -3.54
C MET A 17 -0.74 18.24 -4.52
N ALA A 18 0.51 18.55 -4.16
CA ALA A 18 1.46 19.19 -5.06
C ALA A 18 1.78 18.32 -6.28
N SER A 19 1.96 17.01 -6.09
CA SER A 19 2.16 16.06 -7.18
C SER A 19 0.94 15.96 -8.11
N VAL A 20 -0.26 15.93 -7.55
CA VAL A 20 -1.51 15.93 -8.34
C VAL A 20 -1.67 17.22 -9.12
N ALA A 21 -1.50 18.38 -8.47
CA ALA A 21 -1.59 19.68 -9.08
C ALA A 21 -0.60 19.84 -10.25
N LYS A 22 0.66 19.41 -10.06
CA LYS A 22 1.68 19.40 -11.12
C LYS A 22 1.23 18.59 -12.34
N ARG A 23 0.67 17.39 -12.13
CA ARG A 23 0.19 16.53 -13.23
C ARG A 23 -1.00 17.12 -13.96
N ARG A 24 -1.86 17.86 -13.27
CA ARG A 24 -3.07 18.48 -13.82
C ARG A 24 -2.87 19.90 -14.34
N GLY A 25 -1.70 20.49 -14.13
CA GLY A 25 -1.45 21.90 -14.45
C GLY A 25 -2.31 22.86 -13.64
N SER A 26 -2.67 22.50 -12.40
CA SER A 26 -3.52 23.30 -11.51
C SER A 26 -2.73 23.85 -10.32
N GLU A 27 -3.32 24.81 -9.62
CA GLU A 27 -2.76 25.31 -8.36
C GLU A 27 -2.84 24.28 -7.24
N VAL A 28 -1.90 24.35 -6.30
CA VAL A 28 -1.88 23.49 -5.12
C VAL A 28 -2.82 24.07 -4.07
N HIS A 29 -3.91 23.36 -3.81
CA HIS A 29 -4.82 23.69 -2.72
C HIS A 29 -4.76 22.65 -1.63
N VAL A 30 -4.33 23.06 -0.43
CA VAL A 30 -4.25 22.17 0.74
C VAL A 30 -5.21 22.68 1.80
N PRO A 31 -6.31 21.97 2.07
CA PRO A 31 -7.28 22.39 3.08
C PRO A 31 -6.65 22.44 4.47
N HIS A 32 -7.14 23.35 5.29
CA HIS A 32 -6.80 23.34 6.71
C HIS A 32 -7.54 22.19 7.40
N PRO A 33 -6.84 21.40 8.24
CA PRO A 33 -7.49 20.38 9.04
C PRO A 33 -8.56 20.97 9.98
N THR A 34 -9.69 20.30 10.06
CA THR A 34 -10.72 20.67 11.04
C THR A 34 -10.22 20.27 12.44
N PRO A 35 -10.30 21.18 13.45
CA PRO A 35 -9.92 20.84 14.81
C PRO A 35 -10.75 19.67 15.36
N GLY A 36 -10.11 18.80 16.14
CA GLY A 36 -10.77 17.66 16.79
C GLY A 36 -10.78 16.37 15.96
N LEU A 37 -10.35 16.41 14.71
CA LEU A 37 -10.19 15.19 13.91
C LEU A 37 -9.00 14.35 14.39
N SER A 38 -9.15 13.02 14.28
CA SER A 38 -8.04 12.07 14.46
C SER A 38 -6.99 12.22 13.36
N THR A 39 -5.84 11.55 13.51
CA THR A 39 -4.79 11.52 12.49
C THR A 39 -5.31 10.96 11.16
N ALA A 40 -6.05 9.85 11.19
CA ALA A 40 -6.61 9.23 9.99
C ALA A 40 -7.63 10.14 9.30
N GLU A 41 -8.54 10.73 10.06
CA GLU A 41 -9.54 11.68 9.56
C GLU A 41 -8.89 12.91 8.93
N THR A 42 -7.87 13.47 9.59
CA THR A 42 -7.09 14.59 9.05
C THR A 42 -6.44 14.25 7.72
N ILE A 43 -5.81 13.07 7.61
CA ILE A 43 -5.21 12.61 6.35
C ILE A 43 -6.26 12.50 5.25
N LEU A 44 -7.39 11.84 5.53
CA LEU A 44 -8.47 11.67 4.55
C LEU A 44 -9.04 13.02 4.11
N GLN A 45 -9.32 13.91 5.03
CA GLN A 45 -9.84 15.24 4.73
C GLN A 45 -8.91 16.02 3.81
N VAL A 46 -7.62 16.05 4.13
CA VAL A 46 -6.65 16.83 3.36
C VAL A 46 -6.39 16.18 1.98
N LEU A 47 -6.20 14.88 1.90
CA LEU A 47 -6.00 14.17 0.63
C LEU A 47 -7.17 14.29 -0.34
N ARG A 48 -8.38 14.44 0.18
CA ARG A 48 -9.61 14.61 -0.61
C ARG A 48 -9.96 16.06 -0.91
N GLY A 49 -9.08 16.99 -0.60
CA GLY A 49 -9.34 18.42 -0.85
C GLY A 49 -10.49 19.00 -0.03
N GLY A 50 -10.71 18.47 1.18
CA GLY A 50 -11.81 18.88 2.06
C GLY A 50 -13.11 18.10 1.89
N MET A 51 -13.18 17.14 0.95
CA MET A 51 -14.37 16.31 0.75
C MET A 51 -14.61 15.36 1.93
N ALA A 52 -15.87 14.94 2.09
CA ALA A 52 -16.30 14.04 3.14
C ALA A 52 -15.64 12.66 3.05
N PHE A 53 -15.49 12.05 4.19
CA PHE A 53 -15.10 10.65 4.36
C PHE A 53 -16.11 9.95 5.30
N THR A 54 -16.18 8.63 5.24
CA THR A 54 -17.01 7.84 6.15
C THR A 54 -16.21 7.42 7.37
N ARG A 55 -16.93 7.08 8.45
CA ARG A 55 -16.32 6.54 9.66
C ARG A 55 -15.53 5.24 9.37
N ASP A 56 -16.02 4.39 8.49
CA ASP A 56 -15.37 3.12 8.15
C ASP A 56 -14.04 3.36 7.40
N GLU A 57 -14.00 4.36 6.51
CA GLU A 57 -12.74 4.74 5.84
C GLU A 57 -11.71 5.27 6.83
N ALA A 58 -12.13 6.11 7.77
CA ALA A 58 -11.27 6.62 8.80
C ALA A 58 -10.77 5.49 9.72
N MET A 59 -11.66 4.57 10.10
CA MET A 59 -11.30 3.39 10.91
C MET A 59 -10.31 2.48 10.21
N LEU A 60 -10.52 2.17 8.93
CA LEU A 60 -9.57 1.36 8.17
C LEU A 60 -8.19 2.02 8.09
N LEU A 61 -8.16 3.32 7.79
CA LEU A 61 -6.88 4.05 7.73
C LEU A 61 -6.19 4.11 9.09
N ASP A 62 -6.93 4.29 10.17
CA ASP A 62 -6.39 4.32 11.54
C ASP A 62 -5.76 2.97 11.92
N VAL A 63 -6.46 1.87 11.62
CA VAL A 63 -5.92 0.51 11.77
C VAL A 63 -4.66 0.31 10.94
N MET A 64 -4.65 0.74 9.68
CA MET A 64 -3.45 0.66 8.82
C MET A 64 -2.28 1.45 9.40
N LEU A 65 -2.51 2.65 9.92
CA LEU A 65 -1.47 3.46 10.57
C LEU A 65 -0.90 2.76 11.80
N MET A 66 -1.76 2.16 12.63
CA MET A 66 -1.32 1.38 13.80
C MET A 66 -0.48 0.17 13.39
N LEU A 67 -0.91 -0.59 12.37
CA LEU A 67 -0.18 -1.77 11.88
C LEU A 67 1.17 -1.41 11.25
N HIS A 68 1.33 -0.18 10.77
CA HIS A 68 2.60 0.33 10.21
C HIS A 68 3.51 0.98 11.26
N ALA A 69 3.04 1.15 12.49
CA ALA A 69 3.83 1.80 13.55
C ALA A 69 5.06 0.98 13.97
N GLU A 70 5.01 -0.34 13.76
CA GLU A 70 6.13 -1.25 14.02
C GLU A 70 6.34 -2.17 12.79
N HIS A 71 7.56 -2.22 12.29
CA HIS A 71 7.94 -3.01 11.11
C HIS A 71 9.26 -3.79 11.35
N GLY A 72 9.74 -3.85 12.56
CA GLY A 72 11.06 -4.39 12.86
C GLY A 72 12.21 -3.48 12.40
N GLY A 73 13.43 -3.82 12.82
CA GLY A 73 14.64 -3.02 12.56
C GLY A 73 15.31 -3.27 11.22
N GLY A 74 14.88 -4.26 10.46
CA GLY A 74 15.61 -4.87 9.35
C GLY A 74 15.27 -4.30 7.95
N ASN A 75 14.91 -3.03 7.83
CA ASN A 75 14.64 -2.42 6.52
C ASN A 75 15.55 -1.23 6.21
N HIS A 76 15.70 -0.89 4.92
CA HIS A 76 16.62 0.14 4.45
C HIS A 76 16.35 1.53 5.03
N SER A 77 15.08 1.92 5.18
CA SER A 77 14.74 3.24 5.72
C SER A 77 15.04 3.34 7.21
N THR A 78 14.80 2.28 7.99
CA THR A 78 15.20 2.21 9.39
C THR A 78 16.73 2.25 9.52
N PHE A 79 17.44 1.52 8.66
CA PHE A 79 18.90 1.54 8.64
C PHE A 79 19.45 2.93 8.34
N ALA A 80 18.95 3.59 7.28
CA ALA A 80 19.33 4.95 6.94
C ALA A 80 19.06 5.95 8.08
N CYS A 81 17.88 5.86 8.71
CA CYS A 81 17.53 6.69 9.86
C CYS A 81 18.50 6.49 11.03
N ARG A 82 18.82 5.24 11.36
CA ARG A 82 19.72 4.90 12.47
C ARG A 82 21.15 5.36 12.21
N VAL A 83 21.64 5.21 10.98
CA VAL A 83 22.98 5.69 10.60
C VAL A 83 23.08 7.21 10.77
N LEU A 84 22.13 7.97 10.24
CA LEU A 84 22.17 9.42 10.38
C LEU A 84 22.00 9.87 11.83
N SER A 85 21.04 9.29 12.55
CA SER A 85 20.80 9.66 13.95
C SER A 85 21.98 9.33 14.88
N SER A 86 22.80 8.33 14.54
CA SER A 86 24.00 7.97 15.31
C SER A 86 25.08 9.08 15.33
N SER A 87 25.07 9.95 14.33
CA SER A 87 25.93 11.13 14.27
C SER A 87 25.39 12.34 15.02
N ALA A 88 24.30 12.18 15.78
CA ALA A 88 23.61 13.26 16.50
C ALA A 88 23.07 14.38 15.57
N THR A 89 22.76 14.04 14.30
CA THR A 89 22.09 14.99 13.40
C THR A 89 20.66 15.28 13.87
N ASP A 90 20.06 16.35 13.34
CA ASP A 90 18.70 16.69 13.67
C ASP A 90 17.68 15.64 13.17
N PRO A 91 16.53 15.47 13.83
CA PRO A 91 15.54 14.47 13.45
C PRO A 91 14.99 14.66 12.03
N TYR A 92 14.87 15.89 11.53
CA TYR A 92 14.33 16.13 10.20
C TYR A 92 15.24 15.57 9.11
N SER A 93 16.56 15.77 9.24
CA SER A 93 17.56 15.20 8.35
C SER A 93 17.53 13.66 8.38
N ALA A 94 17.44 13.04 9.55
CA ALA A 94 17.37 11.60 9.69
C ALA A 94 16.12 11.02 9.03
N TYR A 95 14.95 11.63 9.23
CA TYR A 95 13.70 11.18 8.59
C TYR A 95 13.67 11.48 7.09
N ALA A 96 14.23 12.59 6.64
CA ALA A 96 14.34 12.89 5.21
C ALA A 96 15.17 11.81 4.49
N ALA A 97 16.28 11.38 5.07
CA ALA A 97 17.09 10.28 4.53
C ALA A 97 16.33 8.94 4.52
N ALA A 98 15.56 8.64 5.58
CA ALA A 98 14.71 7.45 5.64
C ALA A 98 13.63 7.46 4.55
N ILE A 99 12.97 8.59 4.31
CA ILE A 99 11.99 8.78 3.23
C ILE A 99 12.66 8.67 1.87
N GLY A 100 13.85 9.24 1.69
CA GLY A 100 14.65 9.08 0.46
C GLY A 100 14.98 7.62 0.17
N SER A 101 15.39 6.86 1.18
CA SER A 101 15.59 5.42 1.08
C SER A 101 14.30 4.67 0.75
N LEU A 102 13.16 5.08 1.34
CA LEU A 102 11.85 4.50 1.10
C LEU A 102 11.40 4.66 -0.36
N ASN A 103 11.77 5.76 -1.01
CA ASN A 103 11.40 6.06 -2.39
C ASN A 103 12.11 5.15 -3.42
N GLY A 104 13.12 4.39 -3.02
CA GLY A 104 13.85 3.47 -3.90
C GLY A 104 12.96 2.32 -4.42
N PRO A 105 13.01 1.99 -5.73
CA PRO A 105 12.15 0.97 -6.33
C PRO A 105 12.36 -0.43 -5.72
N ARG A 106 13.53 -0.70 -5.17
CA ARG A 106 13.83 -1.98 -4.47
C ARG A 106 13.34 -2.01 -3.02
N HIS A 107 12.78 -0.91 -2.50
CA HIS A 107 12.30 -0.85 -1.13
C HIS A 107 10.77 -0.79 -1.03
N ARG A 108 10.12 0.14 -1.71
CA ARG A 108 8.65 0.34 -1.65
C ARG A 108 7.96 0.37 -3.01
N GLY A 109 8.63 -0.08 -4.06
CA GLY A 109 8.02 -0.19 -5.39
C GLY A 109 6.94 -1.27 -5.48
N ALA A 110 6.98 -2.28 -4.60
CA ALA A 110 6.10 -3.44 -4.67
C ALA A 110 4.61 -3.09 -4.60
N ASN A 111 4.22 -2.14 -3.75
CA ASN A 111 2.79 -1.79 -3.58
C ASN A 111 2.16 -1.22 -4.86
N ALA A 112 2.88 -0.34 -5.57
CA ALA A 112 2.43 0.17 -6.87
C ALA A 112 2.33 -0.96 -7.91
N LYS A 113 3.28 -1.91 -7.90
CA LYS A 113 3.27 -3.08 -8.76
C LYS A 113 2.11 -4.03 -8.47
N VAL A 114 1.76 -4.22 -7.19
CA VAL A 114 0.56 -4.99 -6.80
C VAL A 114 -0.69 -4.38 -7.41
N VAL A 115 -0.90 -3.08 -7.27
CA VAL A 115 -2.06 -2.39 -7.83
C VAL A 115 -2.11 -2.56 -9.35
N SER A 116 -1.00 -2.27 -10.05
CA SER A 116 -0.94 -2.41 -11.51
C SER A 116 -1.15 -3.85 -11.99
N MET A 117 -0.64 -4.85 -11.26
CA MET A 117 -0.87 -6.26 -11.57
C MET A 117 -2.35 -6.65 -11.41
N HIS A 118 -3.00 -6.17 -10.35
CA HIS A 118 -4.43 -6.41 -10.16
C HIS A 118 -5.28 -5.74 -11.26
N GLU A 119 -4.93 -4.52 -11.67
CA GLU A 119 -5.57 -3.84 -12.80
C GLU A 119 -5.39 -4.63 -14.11
N ASP A 120 -4.20 -5.16 -14.34
CA ASP A 120 -3.89 -5.99 -15.50
C ASP A 120 -4.67 -7.31 -15.51
N ILE A 121 -4.73 -8.02 -14.38
CA ILE A 121 -5.55 -9.25 -14.22
C ILE A 121 -7.02 -8.94 -14.50
N ARG A 122 -7.57 -7.86 -13.93
CA ARG A 122 -8.96 -7.44 -14.14
C ARG A 122 -9.28 -7.16 -15.61
N ALA A 123 -8.32 -6.64 -16.36
CA ALA A 123 -8.50 -6.32 -17.78
C ALA A 123 -8.44 -7.54 -18.71
N HIS A 124 -7.78 -8.63 -18.28
CA HIS A 124 -7.50 -9.77 -19.16
C HIS A 124 -8.18 -11.08 -18.73
N VAL A 125 -8.66 -11.19 -17.50
CA VAL A 125 -9.47 -12.32 -17.03
C VAL A 125 -10.94 -11.96 -17.25
N SER A 126 -11.64 -12.78 -18.03
CA SER A 126 -13.03 -12.50 -18.43
C SER A 126 -14.03 -12.89 -17.33
N ASN A 127 -13.80 -14.00 -16.67
CA ASN A 127 -14.61 -14.50 -15.56
C ASN A 127 -13.77 -14.56 -14.27
N TRP A 128 -13.95 -13.57 -13.41
CA TRP A 128 -13.21 -13.50 -12.15
C TRP A 128 -13.62 -14.57 -11.13
N GLU A 129 -14.75 -15.23 -11.33
CA GLU A 129 -15.21 -16.33 -10.48
C GLU A 129 -14.61 -17.68 -10.89
N ASP A 130 -14.13 -17.79 -12.12
CA ASP A 130 -13.47 -18.99 -12.63
C ASP A 130 -12.02 -19.07 -12.12
N GLU A 131 -11.79 -19.99 -11.19
CA GLU A 131 -10.48 -20.19 -10.58
C GLU A 131 -9.44 -20.70 -11.57
N ASP A 132 -9.84 -21.50 -12.56
CA ASP A 132 -8.93 -22.03 -13.57
C ASP A 132 -8.47 -20.90 -14.52
N GLU A 133 -9.37 -20.00 -14.91
CA GLU A 133 -9.01 -18.83 -15.73
C GLU A 133 -8.06 -17.90 -14.98
N VAL A 134 -8.34 -17.60 -13.70
CA VAL A 134 -7.46 -16.78 -12.85
C VAL A 134 -6.10 -17.45 -12.67
N ALA A 135 -6.06 -18.76 -12.35
CA ALA A 135 -4.81 -19.50 -12.17
C ALA A 135 -3.98 -19.54 -13.46
N ALA A 136 -4.63 -19.78 -14.62
CA ALA A 136 -3.97 -19.77 -15.91
C ALA A 136 -3.34 -18.39 -16.23
N TYR A 137 -4.01 -17.30 -15.87
CA TYR A 137 -3.45 -15.97 -16.06
C TYR A 137 -2.26 -15.69 -15.13
N LEU A 138 -2.32 -16.12 -13.88
CA LEU A 138 -1.19 -16.07 -12.95
C LEU A 138 0.01 -16.87 -13.49
N GLY A 139 -0.24 -18.04 -14.10
CA GLY A 139 0.78 -18.83 -14.80
C GLY A 139 1.45 -18.04 -15.92
N LYS A 140 0.69 -17.33 -16.77
CA LYS A 140 1.25 -16.47 -17.83
C LYS A 140 2.13 -15.36 -17.26
N ILE A 141 1.78 -14.78 -16.10
CA ILE A 141 2.64 -13.80 -15.43
C ILE A 141 3.98 -14.44 -15.04
N LEU A 142 3.97 -15.63 -14.44
CA LEU A 142 5.20 -16.35 -14.05
C LEU A 142 6.05 -16.73 -15.26
N ASP A 143 5.42 -17.11 -16.37
CA ASP A 143 6.07 -17.44 -17.64
C ASP A 143 6.58 -16.20 -18.39
N LYS A 144 6.42 -14.99 -17.83
CA LYS A 144 6.80 -13.70 -18.45
C LYS A 144 6.03 -13.37 -19.73
N GLN A 145 4.84 -13.92 -19.87
CA GLN A 145 3.97 -13.75 -21.06
C GLN A 145 2.86 -12.71 -20.82
N ALA A 146 2.72 -12.22 -19.60
CA ALA A 146 1.71 -11.25 -19.22
C ALA A 146 2.28 -10.20 -18.26
N PHE A 147 1.51 -9.14 -18.05
CA PHE A 147 1.81 -8.00 -17.20
C PHE A 147 3.15 -7.33 -17.60
N ASP A 148 4.11 -7.24 -16.67
CA ASP A 148 5.38 -6.52 -16.90
C ASP A 148 6.54 -7.42 -17.35
N GLY A 149 6.29 -8.68 -17.63
CA GLY A 149 7.28 -9.63 -18.14
C GLY A 149 8.39 -10.00 -17.16
N THR A 150 8.27 -9.66 -15.88
CA THR A 150 9.29 -9.99 -14.86
C THR A 150 9.20 -11.42 -14.37
N GLY A 151 8.05 -12.07 -14.50
CA GLY A 151 7.81 -13.40 -13.95
C GLY A 151 7.54 -13.38 -12.44
N LEU A 152 7.03 -12.28 -11.89
CA LEU A 152 6.76 -12.13 -10.47
C LEU A 152 5.28 -11.85 -10.21
N ILE A 153 4.69 -12.60 -9.28
CA ILE A 153 3.40 -12.26 -8.69
C ILE A 153 3.68 -11.37 -7.48
N TYR A 154 3.46 -10.07 -7.65
CA TYR A 154 3.73 -9.08 -6.61
C TYR A 154 2.76 -9.21 -5.45
N GLY A 155 3.27 -9.00 -4.24
CA GLY A 155 2.50 -9.11 -3.00
C GLY A 155 2.48 -10.52 -2.42
N MET A 156 3.04 -11.51 -3.12
CA MET A 156 3.20 -12.87 -2.63
C MET A 156 4.61 -13.08 -2.06
N GLY A 157 4.69 -13.94 -1.04
CA GLY A 157 5.93 -14.24 -0.32
C GLY A 157 6.28 -13.17 0.71
N HIS A 158 6.88 -13.60 1.81
CA HIS A 158 7.35 -12.72 2.87
C HIS A 158 8.66 -13.27 3.44
N ALA A 159 9.63 -12.38 3.71
CA ALA A 159 10.94 -12.79 4.21
C ALA A 159 10.91 -13.41 5.62
N VAL A 160 9.87 -13.20 6.40
CA VAL A 160 9.75 -13.65 7.81
C VAL A 160 8.57 -14.59 8.01
N TYR A 161 7.40 -14.28 7.45
CA TYR A 161 6.20 -15.07 7.64
C TYR A 161 6.07 -16.16 6.59
N THR A 162 5.91 -17.40 7.02
CA THR A 162 5.78 -18.58 6.15
C THR A 162 4.34 -18.97 5.87
N LEU A 163 3.40 -18.60 6.73
CA LEU A 163 1.99 -18.92 6.59
C LEU A 163 1.18 -17.68 6.20
N SER A 164 1.15 -16.68 7.05
CA SER A 164 0.41 -15.43 6.83
C SER A 164 1.02 -14.31 7.67
N ASP A 165 0.94 -13.08 7.16
CA ASP A 165 1.25 -11.89 7.96
C ASP A 165 0.01 -11.54 8.81
N PRO A 166 0.09 -11.53 10.15
CA PRO A 166 -1.06 -11.23 11.02
C PRO A 166 -1.63 -9.82 10.76
N ARG A 167 -0.82 -8.91 10.23
CA ARG A 167 -1.30 -7.58 9.83
C ARG A 167 -2.24 -7.65 8.64
N ALA A 168 -1.98 -8.54 7.68
CA ALA A 168 -2.84 -8.77 6.53
C ALA A 168 -4.22 -9.28 6.97
N GLU A 169 -4.28 -10.19 7.94
CA GLU A 169 -5.53 -10.70 8.48
C GLU A 169 -6.40 -9.59 9.11
N VAL A 170 -5.77 -8.71 9.87
CA VAL A 170 -6.45 -7.55 10.47
C VAL A 170 -6.97 -6.61 9.38
N CYS A 171 -6.11 -6.21 8.43
CA CYS A 171 -6.50 -5.32 7.33
C CYS A 171 -7.63 -5.91 6.49
N ARG A 172 -7.58 -7.20 6.17
CA ARG A 172 -8.60 -7.90 5.38
C ARG A 172 -9.98 -7.77 5.98
N ARG A 173 -10.12 -7.94 7.31
CA ARG A 173 -11.40 -7.84 8.00
C ARG A 173 -12.07 -6.47 7.82
N TYR A 174 -11.31 -5.39 7.97
CA TYR A 174 -11.82 -4.02 7.80
C TYR A 174 -12.06 -3.69 6.33
N ALA A 175 -11.14 -4.10 5.44
CA ALA A 175 -11.24 -3.85 4.00
C ALA A 175 -12.45 -4.56 3.37
N ARG A 176 -12.73 -5.81 3.76
CA ARG A 176 -13.91 -6.57 3.28
C ARG A 176 -15.21 -5.84 3.64
N SER A 177 -15.34 -5.36 4.88
CA SER A 177 -16.52 -4.62 5.31
C SER A 177 -16.70 -3.31 4.52
N LEU A 178 -15.61 -2.61 4.26
CA LEU A 178 -15.64 -1.37 3.50
C LEU A 178 -15.94 -1.64 2.00
N ALA A 179 -15.35 -2.66 1.42
CA ALA A 179 -15.58 -3.05 0.02
C ALA A 179 -17.06 -3.35 -0.24
N ALA A 180 -17.70 -4.12 0.65
CA ALA A 180 -19.13 -4.42 0.54
C ALA A 180 -20.02 -3.16 0.58
N LYS A 181 -19.64 -2.13 1.35
CA LYS A 181 -20.38 -0.86 1.43
C LYS A 181 -20.13 0.09 0.26
N LYS A 182 -19.13 -0.19 -0.56
CA LYS A 182 -18.71 0.64 -1.68
C LYS A 182 -18.92 -0.01 -3.05
N ASP A 183 -19.69 -1.09 -3.08
CA ASP A 183 -19.93 -1.89 -4.30
C ASP A 183 -18.65 -2.40 -4.97
N LEU A 184 -17.60 -2.66 -4.15
CA LEU A 184 -16.31 -3.22 -4.57
C LEU A 184 -16.15 -4.68 -4.13
N GLY A 185 -17.27 -5.38 -3.88
CA GLY A 185 -17.27 -6.74 -3.38
C GLY A 185 -16.63 -7.74 -4.35
N GLU A 186 -16.90 -7.61 -5.65
CA GLU A 186 -16.35 -8.48 -6.68
C GLU A 186 -14.83 -8.31 -6.85
N GLU A 187 -14.36 -7.06 -6.86
CA GLU A 187 -12.92 -6.77 -6.90
C GLU A 187 -12.21 -7.31 -5.66
N PHE A 188 -12.83 -7.18 -4.50
CA PHE A 188 -12.26 -7.71 -3.27
C PHE A 188 -12.22 -9.25 -3.29
N ALA A 189 -13.26 -9.91 -3.80
CA ALA A 189 -13.30 -11.35 -3.98
C ALA A 189 -12.21 -11.85 -4.96
N LEU A 190 -11.94 -11.10 -6.03
CA LEU A 190 -10.85 -11.40 -6.94
C LEU A 190 -9.48 -11.31 -6.23
N ILE A 191 -9.25 -10.30 -5.41
CA ILE A 191 -8.02 -10.16 -4.62
C ILE A 191 -7.82 -11.38 -3.71
N GLU A 192 -8.86 -11.80 -2.99
CA GLU A 192 -8.82 -12.98 -2.12
C GLU A 192 -8.58 -14.28 -2.91
N ARG A 193 -9.14 -14.38 -4.11
CA ARG A 193 -8.92 -15.53 -4.99
C ARG A 193 -7.48 -15.59 -5.48
N ILE A 194 -6.92 -14.47 -5.92
CA ILE A 194 -5.51 -14.37 -6.32
C ILE A 194 -4.60 -14.80 -5.16
N GLU A 195 -4.84 -14.27 -3.96
CA GLU A 195 -4.06 -14.60 -2.76
C GLU A 195 -4.10 -16.10 -2.44
N ARG A 196 -5.23 -16.74 -2.63
CA ARG A 196 -5.41 -18.16 -2.38
C ARG A 196 -4.78 -19.05 -3.47
N LEU A 197 -4.88 -18.66 -4.74
CA LEU A 197 -4.40 -19.46 -5.87
C LEU A 197 -2.88 -19.29 -6.11
N ALA A 198 -2.36 -18.08 -5.94
CA ALA A 198 -0.98 -17.77 -6.27
C ALA A 198 0.07 -18.71 -5.63
N PRO A 199 -0.02 -19.13 -4.35
CA PRO A 199 0.94 -20.05 -3.78
C PRO A 199 1.00 -21.41 -4.48
N GLN A 200 -0.14 -21.93 -4.94
CA GLN A 200 -0.15 -23.19 -5.68
C GLN A 200 0.42 -23.01 -7.07
N VAL A 201 0.00 -21.99 -7.80
CA VAL A 201 0.52 -21.69 -9.14
C VAL A 201 2.04 -21.47 -9.10
N MET A 202 2.56 -20.79 -8.07
CA MET A 202 4.00 -20.60 -7.88
C MET A 202 4.73 -21.94 -7.64
N ARG A 203 4.17 -22.83 -6.82
CA ARG A 203 4.75 -24.18 -6.61
C ARG A 203 4.78 -25.00 -7.90
N ASP A 204 3.72 -24.96 -8.68
CA ASP A 204 3.61 -25.68 -9.95
C ASP A 204 4.63 -25.17 -11.00
N HIS A 205 5.08 -23.91 -10.86
CA HIS A 205 6.18 -23.31 -11.65
C HIS A 205 7.56 -23.46 -10.98
N GLY A 206 7.69 -24.31 -9.95
CA GLY A 206 8.98 -24.58 -9.29
C GLY A 206 9.50 -23.45 -8.39
N MET A 207 8.64 -22.52 -8.01
CA MET A 207 8.98 -21.45 -7.05
C MET A 207 8.65 -21.91 -5.63
N THR A 208 9.58 -21.73 -4.70
CA THR A 208 9.45 -22.09 -3.27
C THR A 208 9.37 -20.84 -2.40
#